data_823ec1debc605f80809d7e99a6f2c9ea
#
_entry.id   823ec1debc605f80809d7e99a6f2c9ea
#
_cell.length_a   1.000
_cell.length_b   1.000
_cell.length_c   1.000
_cell.angle_alpha   90.00
_cell.angle_beta   90.00
_cell.angle_gamma   90.00
#
_symmetry.space_group_name_H-M   'P 1'
#
loop_
_entity.id
_entity.type
_entity.pdbx_description
1 polymer ?
#
loop_
_entity_poly.entity_id
_entity_poly.type
_entity_poly.pdbx_seq_one_letter_code
_entity_poly.pdbx_strand_id
1 'polypeptide(L)'
;MKSSLSRTLIETTIRNSIKQIKKDPERSMRNLIDMAMSFSNGRFQKHFLEAAQTMLKKENSCYYKMIPDLVANADTERIVTFGMNVGYNGCTMGAQTIRNLEGKEHFDIPWSIYLELESSGYYRNEAHYRSLLSQGKEMGIYAWNIHISDNPSYILELAKEFPECAFNIFCTPENITQALLDDAENIYNILFLIKYGDDMEEACDLLRSQGFLYSIYYNDEMSDYNPDKIDEILSDTENENAIFTVFLSQPALSSETDDLYRYILQIRSEQKFRTIPFDFVHDNYFIDNIISDRVCTIKVASDGTCYSLMENKIYEHCNIFQHSLFDILKNISSL
;
A
#
# COMPACT_ATOMS: atom_id res chain seq x y z
N MET A 1 -2.52 1.60 27.78
CA MET A 1 -2.68 3.06 28.08
C MET A 1 -1.62 3.93 27.42
N LYS A 2 -0.30 3.66 27.45
CA LYS A 2 0.72 4.47 26.75
C LYS A 2 0.55 4.48 25.23
N SER A 3 0.19 3.37 24.60
CA SER A 3 0.02 3.28 23.12
C SER A 3 -1.18 4.11 22.61
N SER A 4 -2.29 4.15 23.34
CA SER A 4 -3.46 4.94 22.93
C SER A 4 -3.22 6.44 23.00
N LEU A 5 -2.50 6.92 23.99
CA LEU A 5 -2.11 8.34 24.10
C LEU A 5 -1.16 8.76 22.97
N SER A 6 -0.17 7.90 22.64
CA SER A 6 0.74 8.16 21.53
C SER A 6 0.00 8.23 20.19
N ARG A 7 -0.92 7.30 19.94
CA ARG A 7 -1.76 7.30 18.73
C ARG A 7 -2.55 8.61 18.60
N THR A 8 -3.28 8.99 19.64
CA THR A 8 -4.10 10.21 19.64
C THR A 8 -3.24 11.47 19.40
N LEU A 9 -2.04 11.53 19.99
CA LEU A 9 -1.13 12.64 19.78
C LEU A 9 -0.64 12.72 18.33
N ILE A 10 -0.23 11.59 17.74
CA ILE A 10 0.23 11.50 16.36
C ILE A 10 -0.91 11.88 15.41
N GLU A 11 -2.10 11.33 15.61
CA GLU A 11 -3.27 11.63 14.79
C GLU A 11 -3.63 13.13 14.84
N THR A 12 -3.66 13.72 16.04
CA THR A 12 -3.93 15.16 16.23
C THR A 12 -2.87 16.01 15.51
N THR A 13 -1.64 15.59 15.57
CA THR A 13 -0.52 16.25 14.90
C THR A 13 -0.68 16.22 13.39
N ILE A 14 -1.00 15.04 12.81
CA ILE A 14 -1.24 14.89 11.37
C ILE A 14 -2.41 15.78 10.92
N ARG A 15 -3.54 15.77 11.65
CA ARG A 15 -4.69 16.61 11.35
C ARG A 15 -4.37 18.11 11.34
N ASN A 16 -3.56 18.55 12.28
CA ASN A 16 -3.12 19.95 12.36
C ASN A 16 -2.17 20.27 11.18
N SER A 17 -1.28 19.37 10.84
CA SER A 17 -0.35 19.55 9.73
C SER A 17 -1.08 19.63 8.39
N ILE A 18 -2.09 18.79 8.15
CA ILE A 18 -2.95 18.84 6.94
C ILE A 18 -3.59 20.23 6.80
N LYS A 19 -4.12 20.80 7.90
CA LYS A 19 -4.69 22.15 7.88
C LYS A 19 -3.65 23.23 7.56
N GLN A 20 -2.40 23.04 7.97
CA GLN A 20 -1.32 23.98 7.71
C GLN A 20 -0.73 23.85 6.32
N ILE A 21 -0.68 22.63 5.76
CA ILE A 21 -0.22 22.36 4.39
C ILE A 21 -1.01 23.17 3.37
N LYS A 22 -2.31 23.36 3.59
CA LYS A 22 -3.15 24.22 2.72
C LYS A 22 -2.71 25.70 2.70
N LYS A 23 -1.94 26.17 3.68
CA LYS A 23 -1.51 27.57 3.80
C LYS A 23 -0.03 27.77 3.45
N ASP A 24 0.83 26.87 3.89
CA ASP A 24 2.28 26.90 3.66
C ASP A 24 2.77 25.45 3.52
N PRO A 25 2.72 24.90 2.30
CA PRO A 25 3.01 23.48 2.06
C PRO A 25 4.42 23.09 2.47
N GLU A 26 5.44 23.79 1.98
CA GLU A 26 6.83 23.41 2.18
C GLU A 26 7.24 23.42 3.66
N ARG A 27 6.92 24.49 4.36
CA ARG A 27 7.23 24.62 5.78
C ARG A 27 6.48 23.59 6.61
N SER A 28 5.20 23.36 6.28
CA SER A 28 4.35 22.42 7.02
C SER A 28 4.80 20.98 6.83
N MET A 29 5.22 20.61 5.63
CA MET A 29 5.76 19.29 5.34
C MET A 29 7.08 19.05 6.07
N ARG A 30 8.02 19.99 6.02
CA ARG A 30 9.29 19.89 6.75
C ARG A 30 9.04 19.75 8.26
N ASN A 31 8.20 20.59 8.83
CA ASN A 31 7.84 20.52 10.25
C ASN A 31 7.19 19.19 10.62
N LEU A 32 6.33 18.63 9.75
CA LEU A 32 5.70 17.33 9.98
C LEU A 32 6.74 16.21 10.04
N ILE A 33 7.67 16.18 9.09
CA ILE A 33 8.74 15.17 9.05
C ILE A 33 9.68 15.32 10.24
N ASP A 34 10.13 16.52 10.56
CA ASP A 34 11.03 16.78 11.71
C ASP A 34 10.38 16.38 13.04
N MET A 35 9.07 16.64 13.18
CA MET A 35 8.31 16.23 14.35
C MET A 35 8.13 14.71 14.38
N ALA A 36 7.78 14.07 13.25
CA ALA A 36 7.66 12.63 13.15
C ALA A 36 9.00 11.94 13.51
N MET A 37 10.14 12.49 13.06
CA MET A 37 11.47 11.98 13.44
C MET A 37 11.71 12.05 14.95
N SER A 38 11.25 13.10 15.63
CA SER A 38 11.42 13.25 17.09
C SER A 38 10.63 12.21 17.89
N PHE A 39 9.57 11.64 17.33
CA PHE A 39 8.74 10.60 17.94
C PHE A 39 9.03 9.20 17.42
N SER A 40 9.90 9.05 16.41
CA SER A 40 10.16 7.76 15.77
C SER A 40 11.08 6.89 16.63
N ASN A 41 10.61 5.68 16.96
CA ASN A 41 11.38 4.70 17.74
C ASN A 41 11.58 3.37 17.00
N GLY A 42 11.05 3.24 15.77
CA GLY A 42 11.11 2.01 14.99
C GLY A 42 12.12 2.09 13.84
N ARG A 43 12.61 0.92 13.37
CA ARG A 43 13.51 0.85 12.22
C ARG A 43 12.87 1.47 10.96
N PHE A 44 11.64 1.07 10.65
CA PHE A 44 10.94 1.56 9.48
C PHE A 44 10.73 3.07 9.53
N GLN A 45 10.19 3.58 10.64
CA GLN A 45 9.98 5.03 10.77
C GLN A 45 11.25 5.82 10.57
N LYS A 46 12.36 5.35 11.16
CA LYS A 46 13.66 6.02 11.02
C LYS A 46 14.09 6.04 9.54
N HIS A 47 14.11 4.90 8.86
CA HIS A 47 14.50 4.84 7.45
C HIS A 47 13.57 5.65 6.54
N PHE A 48 12.25 5.54 6.73
CA PHE A 48 11.26 6.28 5.95
C PHE A 48 11.41 7.79 6.16
N LEU A 49 11.52 8.24 7.41
CA LEU A 49 11.60 9.66 7.72
C LEU A 49 12.96 10.28 7.32
N GLU A 50 14.06 9.53 7.41
CA GLU A 50 15.35 9.95 6.88
C GLU A 50 15.32 10.10 5.35
N ALA A 51 14.68 9.18 4.64
CA ALA A 51 14.46 9.27 3.21
C ALA A 51 13.58 10.48 2.85
N ALA A 52 12.44 10.65 3.51
CA ALA A 52 11.55 11.78 3.32
C ALA A 52 12.25 13.13 3.61
N GLN A 53 13.02 13.22 4.70
CA GLN A 53 13.79 14.43 5.02
C GLN A 53 14.83 14.74 3.93
N THR A 54 15.49 13.71 3.39
CA THR A 54 16.44 13.87 2.29
C THR A 54 15.76 14.35 1.02
N MET A 55 14.59 13.83 0.69
CA MET A 55 13.77 14.29 -0.44
C MET A 55 13.35 15.75 -0.27
N LEU A 56 12.94 16.16 0.93
CA LEU A 56 12.50 17.52 1.23
C LEU A 56 13.65 18.57 1.27
N LYS A 57 14.92 18.15 1.22
CA LYS A 57 16.06 19.08 1.05
C LYS A 57 16.15 19.64 -0.36
N LYS A 58 15.52 19.00 -1.34
CA LYS A 58 15.53 19.45 -2.73
C LYS A 58 14.44 20.52 -2.93
N GLU A 59 14.86 21.78 -3.05
CA GLU A 59 13.95 22.95 -3.06
C GLU A 59 12.92 22.90 -4.23
N ASN A 60 13.28 22.27 -5.37
CA ASN A 60 12.41 22.17 -6.54
C ASN A 60 11.78 20.78 -6.69
N SER A 61 11.60 20.04 -5.62
CA SER A 61 10.98 18.71 -5.67
C SER A 61 9.55 18.79 -6.19
N CYS A 62 9.21 17.94 -7.18
CA CYS A 62 7.83 17.80 -7.64
C CYS A 62 6.87 17.34 -6.54
N TYR A 63 7.38 16.65 -5.53
CA TYR A 63 6.58 16.20 -4.37
C TYR A 63 6.02 17.34 -3.51
N TYR A 64 6.66 18.53 -3.52
CA TYR A 64 6.08 19.72 -2.88
C TYR A 64 4.79 20.21 -3.53
N LYS A 65 4.53 19.85 -4.78
CA LYS A 65 3.27 20.14 -5.47
C LYS A 65 2.25 19.01 -5.27
N MET A 66 2.72 17.76 -5.28
CA MET A 66 1.87 16.57 -5.11
C MET A 66 1.10 16.57 -3.77
N ILE A 67 1.78 16.87 -2.66
CA ILE A 67 1.14 16.80 -1.33
C ILE A 67 0.04 17.87 -1.14
N PRO A 68 0.21 19.14 -1.51
CA PRO A 68 -0.88 20.12 -1.50
C PRO A 68 -2.06 19.70 -2.37
N ASP A 69 -1.81 19.13 -3.56
CA ASP A 69 -2.85 18.66 -4.47
C ASP A 69 -3.63 17.50 -3.81
N LEU A 70 -2.95 16.53 -3.21
CA LEU A 70 -3.58 15.48 -2.42
C LEU A 70 -4.46 16.05 -1.30
N VAL A 71 -3.92 16.97 -0.50
CA VAL A 71 -4.64 17.57 0.64
C VAL A 71 -5.81 18.46 0.20
N ALA A 72 -5.74 19.03 -1.01
CA ALA A 72 -6.82 19.84 -1.57
C ALA A 72 -8.00 19.00 -2.07
N ASN A 73 -7.69 17.83 -2.65
CA ASN A 73 -8.66 17.01 -3.39
C ASN A 73 -9.18 15.81 -2.59
N ALA A 74 -8.40 15.25 -1.67
CA ALA A 74 -8.84 14.11 -0.88
C ALA A 74 -9.51 14.53 0.44
N ASP A 75 -10.46 13.72 0.88
CA ASP A 75 -11.09 13.88 2.19
C ASP A 75 -10.06 13.73 3.32
N THR A 76 -10.10 14.64 4.29
CA THR A 76 -9.14 14.66 5.40
C THR A 76 -9.22 13.40 6.27
N GLU A 77 -10.42 12.83 6.47
CA GLU A 77 -10.59 11.61 7.26
C GLU A 77 -9.99 10.40 6.54
N ARG A 78 -10.11 10.34 5.21
CA ARG A 78 -9.48 9.31 4.38
C ARG A 78 -7.95 9.40 4.47
N ILE A 79 -7.36 10.59 4.31
CA ILE A 79 -5.91 10.78 4.44
C ILE A 79 -5.43 10.36 5.83
N VAL A 80 -6.11 10.78 6.89
CA VAL A 80 -5.72 10.50 8.27
C VAL A 80 -5.89 9.01 8.58
N THR A 81 -7.05 8.42 8.27
CA THR A 81 -7.35 7.04 8.61
C THR A 81 -6.43 6.09 7.87
N PHE A 82 -6.33 6.24 6.54
CA PHE A 82 -5.45 5.39 5.74
C PHE A 82 -3.98 5.56 6.14
N GLY A 83 -3.50 6.80 6.29
CA GLY A 83 -2.13 7.08 6.71
C GLY A 83 -1.81 6.53 8.10
N MET A 84 -2.74 6.60 9.06
CA MET A 84 -2.58 5.99 10.39
C MET A 84 -2.57 4.47 10.34
N ASN A 85 -3.40 3.87 9.48
CA ASN A 85 -3.44 2.41 9.34
C ASN A 85 -2.14 1.86 8.72
N VAL A 86 -1.61 2.50 7.69
CA VAL A 86 -0.30 2.12 7.12
C VAL A 86 0.84 2.46 8.08
N GLY A 87 0.96 3.72 8.49
CA GLY A 87 2.14 4.22 9.20
C GLY A 87 2.18 3.80 10.67
N TYR A 88 1.08 4.00 11.40
CA TYR A 88 1.06 3.68 12.83
C TYR A 88 0.68 2.21 13.09
N ASN A 89 -0.45 1.73 12.55
CA ASN A 89 -0.87 0.36 12.80
C ASN A 89 0.07 -0.64 12.11
N GLY A 90 0.37 -0.50 10.82
CA GLY A 90 1.25 -1.40 10.07
C GLY A 90 2.72 -1.24 10.45
N CYS A 91 3.31 -0.10 10.09
CA CYS A 91 4.76 0.09 10.17
C CYS A 91 5.29 0.37 11.60
N THR A 92 4.43 0.62 12.59
CA THR A 92 4.85 0.86 13.98
C THR A 92 4.41 -0.28 14.90
N MET A 93 3.12 -0.40 15.17
CA MET A 93 2.58 -1.39 16.11
C MET A 93 2.66 -2.79 15.52
N GLY A 94 2.26 -2.95 14.26
CA GLY A 94 2.33 -4.20 13.52
C GLY A 94 3.76 -4.70 13.40
N ALA A 95 4.67 -3.84 12.96
CA ALA A 95 6.09 -4.17 12.88
C ALA A 95 6.68 -4.65 14.22
N GLN A 96 6.26 -4.06 15.34
CA GLN A 96 6.68 -4.54 16.66
C GLN A 96 6.08 -5.91 17.00
N THR A 97 4.80 -6.12 16.66
CA THR A 97 4.11 -7.40 16.86
C THR A 97 4.75 -8.50 16.03
N ILE A 98 5.01 -8.24 14.74
CA ILE A 98 5.71 -9.15 13.82
C ILE A 98 7.02 -9.61 14.42
N ARG A 99 7.94 -8.70 14.73
CA ARG A 99 9.25 -9.07 15.30
C ARG A 99 9.17 -9.83 16.62
N ASN A 100 8.21 -9.48 17.48
CA ASN A 100 8.01 -10.21 18.75
C ASN A 100 7.55 -11.65 18.52
N LEU A 101 6.64 -11.86 17.55
CA LEU A 101 6.15 -13.19 17.19
C LEU A 101 7.22 -14.01 16.47
N GLU A 102 7.94 -13.43 15.51
CA GLU A 102 9.06 -14.07 14.83
C GLU A 102 10.13 -14.56 15.82
N GLY A 103 10.48 -13.71 16.78
CA GLY A 103 11.43 -14.07 17.83
C GLY A 103 10.95 -15.20 18.76
N LYS A 104 9.64 -15.33 18.94
CA LYS A 104 9.03 -16.35 19.80
C LYS A 104 8.72 -17.65 19.08
N GLU A 105 8.14 -17.57 17.89
CA GLU A 105 7.57 -18.71 17.16
C GLU A 105 8.53 -19.26 16.10
N HIS A 106 9.60 -18.51 15.74
CA HIS A 106 10.66 -18.87 14.80
C HIS A 106 10.18 -19.12 13.36
N PHE A 107 9.17 -18.37 12.91
CA PHE A 107 8.76 -18.32 11.51
C PHE A 107 8.60 -16.85 11.06
N ASP A 108 8.63 -16.63 9.75
CA ASP A 108 8.63 -15.31 9.15
C ASP A 108 7.20 -14.82 8.91
N ILE A 109 6.93 -13.52 9.16
CA ILE A 109 5.60 -12.93 9.04
C ILE A 109 5.67 -11.75 8.07
N PRO A 110 4.88 -11.75 6.97
CA PRO A 110 4.87 -10.64 6.02
C PRO A 110 4.23 -9.38 6.64
N TRP A 111 4.71 -8.20 6.26
CA TRP A 111 4.08 -6.95 6.66
C TRP A 111 2.77 -6.67 5.93
N SER A 112 2.61 -7.25 4.72
CA SER A 112 1.40 -7.16 3.90
C SER A 112 1.15 -8.46 3.14
N ILE A 113 -0.10 -8.71 2.77
CA ILE A 113 -0.49 -9.87 1.96
C ILE A 113 -1.18 -9.37 0.69
N TYR A 114 -0.86 -10.00 -0.45
CA TYR A 114 -1.53 -9.76 -1.73
C TYR A 114 -2.57 -10.85 -1.99
N LEU A 115 -3.80 -10.45 -2.25
CA LEU A 115 -4.93 -11.34 -2.52
C LEU A 115 -5.46 -11.11 -3.93
N GLU A 116 -5.61 -12.18 -4.72
CA GLU A 116 -6.36 -12.15 -5.96
C GLU A 116 -7.77 -12.66 -5.69
N LEU A 117 -8.77 -11.81 -5.93
CA LEU A 117 -10.16 -12.10 -5.61
C LEU A 117 -11.08 -11.91 -6.82
N GLU A 118 -12.10 -12.75 -6.84
CA GLU A 118 -13.29 -12.62 -7.67
C GLU A 118 -14.54 -12.84 -6.80
N SER A 119 -15.65 -12.19 -7.12
CA SER A 119 -16.86 -12.18 -6.29
C SER A 119 -17.39 -13.59 -6.02
N SER A 120 -17.39 -14.46 -7.04
CA SER A 120 -17.88 -15.84 -6.92
C SER A 120 -17.07 -16.69 -5.94
N GLY A 121 -15.75 -16.50 -5.93
CA GLY A 121 -14.82 -17.16 -4.99
C GLY A 121 -14.96 -16.59 -3.58
N TYR A 122 -15.07 -15.26 -3.48
CA TYR A 122 -15.24 -14.56 -2.22
C TYR A 122 -16.49 -15.02 -1.46
N TYR A 123 -17.68 -14.94 -2.07
CA TYR A 123 -18.94 -15.33 -1.40
C TYR A 123 -18.98 -16.79 -0.95
N ARG A 124 -18.31 -17.69 -1.66
CA ARG A 124 -18.20 -19.10 -1.24
C ARG A 124 -17.28 -19.30 -0.04
N ASN A 125 -16.29 -18.42 0.14
CA ASN A 125 -15.21 -18.56 1.12
C ASN A 125 -15.12 -17.36 2.07
N GLU A 126 -16.16 -16.56 2.20
CA GLU A 126 -16.18 -15.31 2.96
C GLU A 126 -15.65 -15.48 4.39
N ALA A 127 -16.07 -16.56 5.08
CA ALA A 127 -15.62 -16.86 6.43
C ALA A 127 -14.09 -17.09 6.52
N HIS A 128 -13.49 -17.67 5.48
CA HIS A 128 -12.04 -17.89 5.43
C HIS A 128 -11.29 -16.58 5.25
N TYR A 129 -11.78 -15.68 4.38
CA TYR A 129 -11.18 -14.35 4.21
C TYR A 129 -11.28 -13.50 5.48
N ARG A 130 -12.44 -13.51 6.17
CA ARG A 130 -12.60 -12.85 7.48
C ARG A 130 -11.63 -13.41 8.53
N SER A 131 -11.50 -14.75 8.57
CA SER A 131 -10.56 -15.42 9.45
C SER A 131 -9.10 -15.06 9.12
N LEU A 132 -8.74 -15.00 7.83
CA LEU A 132 -7.41 -14.60 7.37
C LEU A 132 -7.06 -13.18 7.85
N LEU A 133 -7.98 -12.21 7.65
CA LEU A 133 -7.76 -10.82 8.07
C LEU A 133 -7.66 -10.71 9.59
N SER A 134 -8.49 -11.43 10.32
CA SER A 134 -8.45 -11.46 11.81
C SER A 134 -7.13 -12.00 12.33
N GLN A 135 -6.69 -13.16 11.82
CA GLN A 135 -5.40 -13.75 12.16
C GLN A 135 -4.22 -12.85 11.76
N GLY A 136 -4.27 -12.26 10.57
CA GLY A 136 -3.25 -11.31 10.11
C GLY A 136 -3.13 -10.12 11.05
N LYS A 137 -4.25 -9.51 11.45
CA LYS A 137 -4.26 -8.39 12.40
C LYS A 137 -3.66 -8.80 13.77
N GLU A 138 -3.96 -9.99 14.27
CA GLU A 138 -3.37 -10.51 15.51
C GLU A 138 -1.85 -10.70 15.40
N MET A 139 -1.36 -11.02 14.20
CA MET A 139 0.08 -11.17 13.92
C MET A 139 0.77 -9.84 13.58
N GLY A 140 0.03 -8.74 13.41
CA GLY A 140 0.60 -7.43 13.09
C GLY A 140 0.50 -7.02 11.62
N ILE A 141 -0.22 -7.79 10.79
CA ILE A 141 -0.46 -7.50 9.38
C ILE A 141 -1.66 -6.57 9.27
N TYR A 142 -1.43 -5.32 8.88
CA TYR A 142 -2.48 -4.30 8.73
C TYR A 142 -2.61 -3.77 7.29
N ALA A 143 -1.72 -4.14 6.39
CA ALA A 143 -1.77 -3.74 4.98
C ALA A 143 -2.21 -4.92 4.11
N TRP A 144 -3.26 -4.71 3.32
CA TRP A 144 -3.87 -5.71 2.45
C TRP A 144 -3.92 -5.17 1.04
N ASN A 145 -3.29 -5.88 0.12
CA ASN A 145 -3.29 -5.56 -1.30
C ASN A 145 -4.24 -6.52 -2.00
N ILE A 146 -5.35 -5.99 -2.52
CA ILE A 146 -6.44 -6.82 -3.04
C ILE A 146 -6.66 -6.53 -4.51
N HIS A 147 -6.32 -7.48 -5.37
CA HIS A 147 -6.57 -7.40 -6.80
C HIS A 147 -7.91 -8.04 -7.13
N ILE A 148 -8.78 -7.27 -7.74
CA ILE A 148 -10.16 -7.64 -8.03
C ILE A 148 -10.34 -7.73 -9.53
N SER A 149 -10.81 -8.88 -10.00
CA SER A 149 -11.08 -9.13 -11.42
C SER A 149 -12.48 -8.70 -11.89
N ASP A 150 -13.36 -8.39 -10.93
CA ASP A 150 -14.77 -8.05 -11.19
C ASP A 150 -15.24 -6.85 -10.33
N ASN A 151 -16.50 -6.81 -9.91
CA ASN A 151 -17.04 -5.70 -9.10
C ASN A 151 -16.47 -5.69 -7.67
N PRO A 152 -15.83 -4.59 -7.21
CA PRO A 152 -15.19 -4.50 -5.90
C PRO A 152 -16.15 -4.31 -4.70
N SER A 153 -17.46 -4.20 -4.89
CA SER A 153 -18.41 -3.85 -3.81
C SER A 153 -18.35 -4.79 -2.61
N TYR A 154 -18.05 -6.08 -2.82
CA TYR A 154 -17.98 -7.06 -1.74
C TYR A 154 -16.80 -6.83 -0.77
N ILE A 155 -15.75 -6.13 -1.22
CA ILE A 155 -14.61 -5.80 -0.34
C ILE A 155 -14.93 -4.67 0.64
N LEU A 156 -15.92 -3.84 0.30
CA LEU A 156 -16.33 -2.75 1.19
C LEU A 156 -16.78 -3.26 2.56
N GLU A 157 -17.42 -4.42 2.61
CA GLU A 157 -17.83 -5.04 3.89
C GLU A 157 -16.61 -5.47 4.74
N LEU A 158 -15.58 -6.02 4.12
CA LEU A 158 -14.33 -6.31 4.83
C LEU A 158 -13.64 -5.03 5.33
N ALA A 159 -13.60 -3.98 4.51
CA ALA A 159 -13.01 -2.71 4.91
C ALA A 159 -13.76 -2.06 6.08
N LYS A 160 -15.09 -2.17 6.14
CA LYS A 160 -15.91 -1.73 7.27
C LYS A 160 -15.65 -2.54 8.54
N GLU A 161 -15.49 -3.86 8.41
CA GLU A 161 -15.28 -4.76 9.53
C GLU A 161 -13.87 -4.64 10.13
N PHE A 162 -12.88 -4.29 9.31
CA PHE A 162 -11.48 -4.12 9.72
C PHE A 162 -11.00 -2.67 9.54
N PRO A 163 -11.59 -1.70 10.27
CA PRO A 163 -11.33 -0.27 10.08
C PRO A 163 -9.89 0.13 10.46
N GLU A 164 -9.17 -0.71 11.22
CA GLU A 164 -7.75 -0.48 11.56
C GLU A 164 -6.77 -0.97 10.49
N CYS A 165 -7.23 -1.70 9.48
CA CYS A 165 -6.43 -2.16 8.35
C CYS A 165 -6.48 -1.15 7.20
N ALA A 166 -5.44 -1.13 6.38
CA ALA A 166 -5.38 -0.40 5.11
C ALA A 166 -5.62 -1.36 3.95
N PHE A 167 -6.54 -1.01 3.06
CA PHE A 167 -6.90 -1.78 1.88
C PHE A 167 -6.47 -1.04 0.62
N ASN A 168 -5.51 -1.62 -0.10
CA ASN A 168 -5.13 -1.20 -1.44
C ASN A 168 -5.93 -2.05 -2.44
N ILE A 169 -6.90 -1.45 -3.14
CA ILE A 169 -7.82 -2.17 -4.02
C ILE A 169 -7.43 -1.91 -5.47
N PHE A 170 -6.86 -2.92 -6.11
CA PHE A 170 -6.50 -2.91 -7.53
C PHE A 170 -7.72 -3.30 -8.35
N CYS A 171 -8.18 -2.39 -9.21
CA CYS A 171 -9.35 -2.59 -10.05
C CYS A 171 -9.21 -1.87 -11.39
N THR A 172 -10.08 -2.20 -12.33
CA THR A 172 -10.11 -1.56 -13.63
C THR A 172 -10.98 -0.28 -13.60
N PRO A 173 -10.81 0.68 -14.52
CA PRO A 173 -11.57 1.93 -14.53
C PRO A 173 -13.09 1.73 -14.50
N GLU A 174 -13.61 0.78 -15.25
CA GLU A 174 -15.03 0.47 -15.35
C GLU A 174 -15.66 0.02 -14.03
N ASN A 175 -14.86 -0.40 -13.07
CA ASN A 175 -15.33 -0.77 -11.73
C ASN A 175 -15.62 0.47 -10.85
N ILE A 176 -15.07 1.64 -11.20
CA ILE A 176 -15.28 2.87 -10.45
C ILE A 176 -16.58 3.51 -10.90
N THR A 177 -17.65 3.22 -10.20
CA THR A 177 -18.99 3.73 -10.49
C THR A 177 -19.51 4.60 -9.33
N GLN A 178 -20.46 5.49 -9.63
CA GLN A 178 -21.11 6.29 -8.60
C GLN A 178 -21.70 5.41 -7.48
N ALA A 179 -22.33 4.30 -7.83
CA ALA A 179 -22.91 3.36 -6.86
C ALA A 179 -21.85 2.77 -5.90
N LEU A 180 -20.69 2.39 -6.43
CA LEU A 180 -19.56 1.92 -5.60
C LEU A 180 -19.11 3.00 -4.62
N LEU A 181 -18.99 4.24 -5.09
CA LEU A 181 -18.52 5.37 -4.24
C LEU A 181 -19.54 5.78 -3.21
N ASP A 182 -20.84 5.72 -3.52
CA ASP A 182 -21.91 5.93 -2.56
C ASP A 182 -21.87 4.86 -1.43
N ASP A 183 -21.66 3.59 -1.78
CA ASP A 183 -21.50 2.50 -0.80
C ASP A 183 -20.22 2.66 0.04
N ALA A 184 -19.18 3.25 -0.53
CA ALA A 184 -17.89 3.51 0.12
C ALA A 184 -17.81 4.86 0.86
N GLU A 185 -18.88 5.69 0.87
CA GLU A 185 -18.86 7.05 1.40
C GLU A 185 -18.25 7.14 2.81
N ASN A 186 -18.64 6.21 3.70
CA ASN A 186 -18.22 6.20 5.11
C ASN A 186 -17.10 5.19 5.39
N ILE A 187 -16.33 4.78 4.38
CA ILE A 187 -15.18 3.87 4.51
C ILE A 187 -13.90 4.65 4.21
N TYR A 188 -13.07 4.85 5.23
CA TYR A 188 -11.92 5.77 5.18
C TYR A 188 -10.56 5.09 5.04
N ASN A 189 -10.53 3.76 5.02
CA ASN A 189 -9.31 2.93 5.05
C ASN A 189 -8.98 2.27 3.70
N ILE A 190 -9.49 2.85 2.61
CA ILE A 190 -9.28 2.35 1.24
C ILE A 190 -8.43 3.33 0.44
N LEU A 191 -7.50 2.79 -0.35
CA LEU A 191 -6.83 3.42 -1.48
C LEU A 191 -7.18 2.62 -2.74
N PHE A 192 -7.84 3.26 -3.71
CA PHE A 192 -8.09 2.65 -5.01
C PHE A 192 -6.86 2.73 -5.91
N LEU A 193 -6.48 1.62 -6.52
CA LEU A 193 -5.46 1.55 -7.55
C LEU A 193 -6.15 1.25 -8.88
N ILE A 194 -6.13 2.22 -9.77
CA ILE A 194 -6.83 2.15 -11.06
C ILE A 194 -5.86 1.67 -12.13
N LYS A 195 -6.28 0.70 -12.93
CA LYS A 195 -5.46 0.21 -14.03
C LYS A 195 -5.17 1.33 -15.03
N TYR A 196 -3.89 1.51 -15.38
CA TYR A 196 -3.48 2.40 -16.44
C TYR A 196 -4.03 1.94 -17.80
N GLY A 197 -4.53 2.86 -18.59
CA GLY A 197 -5.07 2.61 -19.92
C GLY A 197 -6.26 3.51 -20.25
N ASP A 198 -7.03 3.11 -21.24
CA ASP A 198 -8.24 3.80 -21.65
C ASP A 198 -9.22 3.95 -20.46
N ASP A 199 -9.98 5.03 -20.43
CA ASP A 199 -10.98 5.35 -19.41
C ASP A 199 -10.44 5.59 -17.98
N MET A 200 -9.11 5.56 -17.73
CA MET A 200 -8.57 5.84 -16.41
C MET A 200 -8.84 7.27 -15.93
N GLU A 201 -8.84 8.25 -16.86
CA GLU A 201 -9.08 9.66 -16.58
C GLU A 201 -10.47 9.87 -15.95
N GLU A 202 -11.52 9.27 -16.55
CA GLU A 202 -12.88 9.37 -16.05
C GLU A 202 -13.02 8.77 -14.64
N ALA A 203 -12.38 7.64 -14.39
CA ALA A 203 -12.36 6.99 -13.08
C ALA A 203 -11.62 7.84 -12.02
N CYS A 204 -10.47 8.41 -12.39
CA CYS A 204 -9.70 9.30 -11.51
C CYS A 204 -10.46 10.59 -11.18
N ASP A 205 -11.14 11.19 -12.17
CA ASP A 205 -11.99 12.37 -11.98
C ASP A 205 -13.15 12.08 -11.03
N LEU A 206 -13.81 10.95 -11.18
CA LEU A 206 -14.89 10.55 -10.32
C LEU A 206 -14.42 10.36 -8.87
N LEU A 207 -13.31 9.65 -8.65
CA LEU A 207 -12.69 9.47 -7.33
C LEU A 207 -12.28 10.80 -6.70
N ARG A 208 -11.64 11.67 -7.48
CA ARG A 208 -11.20 13.01 -7.05
C ARG A 208 -12.35 13.89 -6.65
N SER A 209 -13.42 13.90 -7.45
CA SER A 209 -14.62 14.74 -7.18
C SER A 209 -15.30 14.39 -5.86
N GLN A 210 -15.14 13.18 -5.37
CA GLN A 210 -15.70 12.67 -4.11
C GLN A 210 -14.68 12.51 -2.99
N GLY A 211 -13.46 12.99 -3.21
CA GLY A 211 -12.41 13.01 -2.18
C GLY A 211 -11.84 11.66 -1.80
N PHE A 212 -11.91 10.66 -2.67
CA PHE A 212 -11.29 9.36 -2.42
C PHE A 212 -9.78 9.40 -2.63
N LEU A 213 -9.07 8.53 -1.90
CA LEU A 213 -7.66 8.26 -2.15
C LEU A 213 -7.53 7.32 -3.34
N TYR A 214 -6.67 7.66 -4.29
CA TYR A 214 -6.41 6.82 -5.44
C TYR A 214 -4.95 6.91 -5.91
N SER A 215 -4.56 5.91 -6.64
CA SER A 215 -3.29 5.76 -7.34
C SER A 215 -3.54 5.02 -8.65
N ILE A 216 -2.54 4.96 -9.52
CA ILE A 216 -2.65 4.24 -10.79
C ILE A 216 -1.66 3.09 -10.78
N TYR A 217 -2.07 1.92 -11.29
CA TYR A 217 -1.16 0.80 -11.47
C TYR A 217 -1.04 0.41 -12.94
N TYR A 218 0.16 0.05 -13.31
CA TYR A 218 0.50 -0.48 -14.62
C TYR A 218 0.83 -1.96 -14.49
N ASN A 219 0.09 -2.79 -15.22
CA ASN A 219 0.30 -4.22 -15.31
C ASN A 219 0.40 -4.58 -16.78
N ASP A 220 1.63 -4.58 -17.29
CA ASP A 220 1.94 -5.13 -18.59
C ASP A 220 2.90 -6.30 -18.42
N GLU A 221 2.74 -7.31 -19.25
CA GLU A 221 3.76 -8.33 -19.45
C GLU A 221 4.94 -7.68 -20.19
N MET A 222 5.61 -6.75 -19.50
CA MET A 222 6.79 -6.08 -20.06
C MET A 222 7.88 -7.14 -20.26
N SER A 223 7.91 -7.65 -21.48
CA SER A 223 9.02 -8.51 -21.90
C SER A 223 10.31 -7.74 -22.03
N ASP A 224 10.25 -6.41 -22.25
CA ASP A 224 11.42 -5.58 -22.48
C ASP A 224 11.34 -4.29 -21.65
N TYR A 225 12.38 -4.03 -20.84
CA TYR A 225 12.57 -2.76 -20.15
C TYR A 225 12.67 -1.60 -21.14
N ASN A 226 11.78 -0.61 -21.04
CA ASN A 226 11.76 0.58 -21.88
C ASN A 226 11.60 1.87 -21.05
N PRO A 227 12.67 2.64 -20.81
CA PRO A 227 12.63 3.89 -20.06
C PRO A 227 11.65 4.93 -20.60
N ASP A 228 11.56 5.07 -21.94
CA ASP A 228 10.68 6.06 -22.56
C ASP A 228 9.21 5.74 -22.27
N LYS A 229 8.84 4.46 -22.26
CA LYS A 229 7.48 4.01 -21.89
C LYS A 229 7.17 4.26 -20.43
N ILE A 230 8.14 4.06 -19.53
CA ILE A 230 7.99 4.36 -18.10
C ILE A 230 7.79 5.87 -17.89
N ASP A 231 8.56 6.70 -18.56
CA ASP A 231 8.43 8.15 -18.51
C ASP A 231 7.08 8.64 -19.06
N GLU A 232 6.58 8.02 -20.14
CA GLU A 232 5.23 8.27 -20.68
C GLU A 232 4.15 7.96 -19.62
N ILE A 233 4.17 6.76 -19.05
CA ILE A 233 3.22 6.34 -18.00
C ILE A 233 3.28 7.30 -16.81
N LEU A 234 4.46 7.67 -16.33
CA LEU A 234 4.62 8.59 -15.20
C LEU A 234 4.12 10.00 -15.53
N SER A 235 4.29 10.47 -16.76
CA SER A 235 3.76 11.75 -17.23
C SER A 235 2.23 11.75 -17.26
N ASP A 236 1.62 10.68 -17.77
CA ASP A 236 0.17 10.55 -17.81
C ASP A 236 -0.41 10.46 -16.38
N THR A 237 0.17 9.64 -15.53
CA THR A 237 -0.31 9.44 -14.16
C THR A 237 -0.13 10.67 -13.27
N GLU A 238 0.91 11.50 -13.50
CA GLU A 238 1.04 12.78 -12.79
C GLU A 238 -0.04 13.80 -13.19
N ASN A 239 -0.53 13.74 -14.45
CA ASN A 239 -1.61 14.60 -14.92
C ASN A 239 -2.94 14.25 -14.22
N GLU A 240 -3.12 12.97 -13.87
CA GLU A 240 -4.25 12.50 -13.09
C GLU A 240 -4.12 12.77 -11.59
N ASN A 241 -3.04 13.39 -11.13
CA ASN A 241 -2.72 13.63 -9.72
C ASN A 241 -2.68 12.33 -8.87
N ALA A 242 -2.29 11.22 -9.47
CA ALA A 242 -2.13 9.96 -8.75
C ALA A 242 -1.02 10.06 -7.70
N ILE A 243 -1.28 9.54 -6.49
CA ILE A 243 -0.30 9.56 -5.38
C ILE A 243 0.90 8.69 -5.75
N PHE A 244 0.62 7.46 -6.19
CA PHE A 244 1.62 6.52 -6.64
C PHE A 244 1.32 6.09 -8.08
N THR A 245 2.39 5.79 -8.83
CA THR A 245 2.34 4.99 -10.04
C THR A 245 2.97 3.64 -9.73
N VAL A 246 2.13 2.62 -9.61
CA VAL A 246 2.53 1.29 -9.15
C VAL A 246 2.77 0.38 -10.34
N PHE A 247 4.00 -0.11 -10.50
CA PHE A 247 4.36 -1.08 -11.52
C PHE A 247 4.21 -2.49 -10.93
N LEU A 248 3.27 -3.26 -11.46
CA LEU A 248 3.12 -4.68 -11.14
C LEU A 248 4.09 -5.47 -12.03
N SER A 249 5.37 -5.38 -11.75
CA SER A 249 6.37 -6.18 -12.43
C SER A 249 6.13 -7.67 -12.13
N GLN A 250 6.15 -8.50 -13.16
CA GLN A 250 6.27 -9.93 -12.89
C GLN A 250 7.68 -10.19 -12.36
N PRO A 251 7.82 -10.91 -11.26
CA PRO A 251 9.14 -11.29 -10.76
C PRO A 251 9.79 -12.22 -11.78
N ALA A 252 10.49 -11.65 -12.75
CA ALA A 252 11.33 -12.43 -13.61
C ALA A 252 12.65 -12.64 -12.89
N LEU A 253 13.14 -13.86 -12.88
CA LEU A 253 14.50 -14.24 -12.52
C LEU A 253 15.54 -13.66 -13.52
N SER A 254 15.20 -12.55 -14.22
CA SER A 254 16.01 -11.95 -15.27
C SER A 254 16.58 -10.60 -14.82
N SER A 255 17.74 -10.26 -15.36
CA SER A 255 18.42 -8.98 -15.17
C SER A 255 17.58 -7.74 -15.56
N GLU A 256 16.51 -7.93 -16.31
CA GLU A 256 15.64 -6.86 -16.83
C GLU A 256 14.71 -6.26 -15.76
N THR A 257 14.24 -7.05 -14.81
CA THR A 257 13.46 -6.54 -13.66
C THR A 257 14.31 -5.69 -12.73
N ASP A 258 15.60 -6.00 -12.62
CA ASP A 258 16.54 -5.19 -11.87
C ASP A 258 16.80 -3.85 -12.57
N ASP A 259 16.71 -3.78 -13.91
CA ASP A 259 16.85 -2.54 -14.68
C ASP A 259 15.65 -1.63 -14.49
N LEU A 260 14.43 -2.16 -14.51
CA LEU A 260 13.22 -1.41 -14.19
C LEU A 260 13.29 -0.84 -12.77
N TYR A 261 13.61 -1.67 -11.78
CA TYR A 261 13.69 -1.21 -10.39
C TYR A 261 14.79 -0.16 -10.19
N ARG A 262 15.96 -0.34 -10.79
CA ARG A 262 17.03 0.68 -10.76
C ARG A 262 16.58 2.01 -11.36
N TYR A 263 15.85 1.98 -12.47
CA TYR A 263 15.32 3.18 -13.09
C TYR A 263 14.25 3.85 -12.22
N ILE A 264 13.34 3.10 -11.62
CA ILE A 264 12.37 3.59 -10.65
C ILE A 264 13.07 4.29 -9.48
N LEU A 265 14.11 3.68 -8.90
CA LEU A 265 14.89 4.28 -7.83
C LEU A 265 15.57 5.59 -8.27
N GLN A 266 16.12 5.63 -9.50
CA GLN A 266 16.72 6.83 -10.06
C GLN A 266 15.67 7.96 -10.18
N ILE A 267 14.54 7.72 -10.84
CA ILE A 267 13.46 8.72 -11.02
C ILE A 267 12.97 9.21 -9.64
N ARG A 268 12.80 8.32 -8.68
CA ARG A 268 12.38 8.65 -7.31
C ARG A 268 13.42 9.55 -6.62
N SER A 269 14.70 9.28 -6.80
CA SER A 269 15.77 10.13 -6.25
C SER A 269 15.85 11.49 -6.95
N GLU A 270 15.59 11.55 -8.25
CA GLU A 270 15.52 12.77 -9.05
C GLU A 270 14.27 13.59 -8.77
N GLN A 271 13.20 12.95 -8.28
CA GLN A 271 11.89 13.56 -8.01
C GLN A 271 11.34 14.29 -9.23
N LYS A 272 11.42 13.64 -10.40
CA LYS A 272 11.14 14.22 -11.70
C LYS A 272 9.64 14.43 -11.92
N PHE A 273 8.79 13.55 -11.38
CA PHE A 273 7.34 13.55 -11.57
C PHE A 273 6.59 13.85 -10.26
N ARG A 274 5.35 14.36 -10.37
CA ARG A 274 4.46 14.63 -9.22
C ARG A 274 3.73 13.38 -8.69
N THR A 275 4.09 12.22 -9.17
CA THR A 275 3.66 10.92 -8.66
C THR A 275 4.87 10.14 -8.16
N ILE A 276 4.69 9.26 -7.18
CA ILE A 276 5.78 8.45 -6.65
C ILE A 276 5.78 7.10 -7.38
N PRO A 277 6.80 6.81 -8.21
CA PRO A 277 6.91 5.51 -8.84
C PRO A 277 7.20 4.43 -7.80
N PHE A 278 6.50 3.31 -7.86
CA PHE A 278 6.56 2.22 -6.91
C PHE A 278 6.60 0.87 -7.64
N ASP A 279 7.67 0.11 -7.49
CA ASP A 279 7.70 -1.28 -7.95
C ASP A 279 7.04 -2.17 -6.89
N PHE A 280 5.92 -2.79 -7.23
CA PHE A 280 5.11 -3.49 -6.25
C PHE A 280 5.87 -4.64 -5.56
N VAL A 281 6.64 -5.40 -6.31
CA VAL A 281 7.34 -6.57 -5.77
C VAL A 281 8.57 -6.16 -4.98
N HIS A 282 9.46 -5.37 -5.58
CA HIS A 282 10.73 -4.99 -4.96
C HIS A 282 10.55 -4.04 -3.76
N ASP A 283 9.66 -3.07 -3.87
CA ASP A 283 9.42 -2.14 -2.75
C ASP A 283 8.73 -2.84 -1.57
N ASN A 284 7.78 -3.77 -1.81
CA ASN A 284 7.21 -4.58 -0.74
C ASN A 284 8.27 -5.48 -0.08
N TYR A 285 9.15 -6.10 -0.87
CA TYR A 285 10.29 -6.86 -0.34
C TYR A 285 11.20 -5.98 0.52
N PHE A 286 11.51 -4.77 0.05
CA PHE A 286 12.35 -3.82 0.79
C PHE A 286 11.70 -3.36 2.10
N ILE A 287 10.40 -3.06 2.08
CA ILE A 287 9.64 -2.68 3.27
C ILE A 287 9.62 -3.84 4.28
N ASP A 288 9.36 -5.06 3.80
CA ASP A 288 9.33 -6.24 4.65
C ASP A 288 10.69 -6.47 5.33
N ASN A 289 11.79 -6.34 4.59
CA ASN A 289 13.15 -6.46 5.14
C ASN A 289 13.49 -5.41 6.20
N ILE A 290 12.83 -4.25 6.21
CA ILE A 290 12.99 -3.24 7.28
C ILE A 290 12.12 -3.58 8.48
N ILE A 291 10.91 -4.08 8.26
CA ILE A 291 9.91 -4.38 9.29
C ILE A 291 10.25 -5.66 10.03
N SER A 292 10.56 -6.71 9.29
CA SER A 292 10.86 -8.06 9.77
C SER A 292 12.37 -8.30 9.90
N ASP A 293 12.76 -9.36 10.59
CA ASP A 293 14.15 -9.82 10.63
C ASP A 293 14.48 -10.75 9.43
N ARG A 294 13.45 -11.29 8.78
CA ARG A 294 13.54 -12.09 7.56
C ARG A 294 12.40 -11.72 6.62
N VAL A 295 12.68 -11.77 5.33
CA VAL A 295 11.68 -11.40 4.33
C VAL A 295 10.69 -12.53 4.09
N CYS A 296 9.42 -12.22 4.19
CA CYS A 296 8.30 -13.08 3.81
C CYS A 296 7.33 -12.31 2.93
N THR A 297 7.13 -12.74 1.69
CA THR A 297 6.18 -12.10 0.79
C THR A 297 5.18 -13.15 0.30
N ILE A 298 3.88 -12.91 0.50
CA ILE A 298 2.82 -13.86 0.18
C ILE A 298 1.80 -13.24 -0.77
N LYS A 299 1.52 -14.00 -1.82
CA LYS A 299 0.39 -13.85 -2.71
C LYS A 299 -0.57 -15.02 -2.50
N VAL A 300 -1.85 -14.73 -2.41
CA VAL A 300 -2.92 -15.73 -2.34
C VAL A 300 -3.78 -15.63 -3.58
N ALA A 301 -3.86 -16.70 -4.35
CA ALA A 301 -4.72 -16.78 -5.53
C ALA A 301 -6.21 -16.97 -5.14
N SER A 302 -7.10 -16.79 -6.09
CA SER A 302 -8.57 -16.88 -5.89
C SER A 302 -9.06 -18.25 -5.41
N ASP A 303 -8.27 -19.31 -5.63
CA ASP A 303 -8.54 -20.67 -5.13
C ASP A 303 -7.96 -20.93 -3.72
N GLY A 304 -7.38 -19.89 -3.10
CA GLY A 304 -6.79 -19.95 -1.76
C GLY A 304 -5.34 -20.43 -1.73
N THR A 305 -4.75 -20.81 -2.85
CA THR A 305 -3.35 -21.28 -2.92
C THR A 305 -2.38 -20.14 -2.64
N CYS A 306 -1.35 -20.41 -1.85
CA CYS A 306 -0.32 -19.44 -1.49
C CYS A 306 0.91 -19.55 -2.40
N TYR A 307 1.46 -18.38 -2.74
CA TYR A 307 2.66 -18.24 -3.57
C TYR A 307 3.66 -17.29 -2.92
N SER A 308 4.93 -17.46 -3.22
CA SER A 308 5.90 -16.38 -3.05
C SER A 308 5.59 -15.24 -4.02
N LEU A 309 5.40 -14.04 -3.53
CA LEU A 309 5.19 -12.87 -4.39
C LEU A 309 6.46 -12.55 -5.19
N MET A 310 7.63 -12.76 -4.61
CA MET A 310 8.93 -12.45 -5.23
C MET A 310 9.33 -13.46 -6.29
N GLU A 311 9.11 -14.76 -6.02
CA GLU A 311 9.57 -15.83 -6.90
C GLU A 311 8.45 -16.39 -7.80
N ASN A 312 7.21 -15.97 -7.58
CA ASN A 312 6.00 -16.54 -8.19
C ASN A 312 5.92 -18.08 -8.09
N LYS A 313 6.50 -18.62 -7.02
CA LYS A 313 6.58 -20.06 -6.74
C LYS A 313 5.45 -20.47 -5.79
N ILE A 314 4.80 -21.58 -6.08
CA ILE A 314 3.78 -22.16 -5.20
C ILE A 314 4.41 -22.62 -3.90
N TYR A 315 3.80 -22.26 -2.78
CA TYR A 315 4.08 -22.89 -1.49
C TYR A 315 3.22 -24.16 -1.37
N GLU A 316 3.86 -25.31 -1.56
CA GLU A 316 3.17 -26.60 -1.52
C GLU A 316 2.42 -26.80 -0.19
N HIS A 317 1.20 -27.34 -0.26
CA HIS A 317 0.33 -27.57 0.90
C HIS A 317 -0.09 -26.32 1.68
N CYS A 318 0.09 -25.13 1.11
CA CYS A 318 -0.34 -23.87 1.72
C CYS A 318 -1.60 -23.33 1.00
N ASN A 319 -2.75 -23.46 1.65
CA ASN A 319 -4.03 -22.97 1.12
C ASN A 319 -4.87 -22.39 2.27
N ILE A 320 -5.33 -21.14 2.14
CA ILE A 320 -6.05 -20.41 3.20
C ILE A 320 -7.45 -20.97 3.50
N PHE A 321 -8.01 -21.80 2.62
CA PHE A 321 -9.31 -22.48 2.85
C PHE A 321 -9.16 -23.81 3.60
N GLN A 322 -7.93 -24.28 3.78
CA GLN A 322 -7.62 -25.56 4.43
C GLN A 322 -6.82 -25.40 5.71
N HIS A 323 -6.03 -24.34 5.82
CA HIS A 323 -5.10 -24.12 6.91
C HIS A 323 -5.23 -22.71 7.50
N SER A 324 -4.90 -22.56 8.78
CA SER A 324 -4.78 -21.25 9.41
C SER A 324 -3.60 -20.47 8.83
N LEU A 325 -3.65 -19.13 8.89
CA LEU A 325 -2.51 -18.30 8.49
C LEU A 325 -1.25 -18.66 9.29
N PHE A 326 -1.41 -18.96 10.58
CA PHE A 326 -0.30 -19.40 11.44
C PHE A 326 0.39 -20.68 10.90
N ASP A 327 -0.41 -21.70 10.55
CA ASP A 327 0.15 -22.95 10.01
C ASP A 327 0.82 -22.75 8.65
N ILE A 328 0.23 -21.90 7.81
CA ILE A 328 0.80 -21.54 6.50
C ILE A 328 2.17 -20.88 6.67
N LEU A 329 2.28 -19.85 7.53
CA LEU A 329 3.54 -19.12 7.74
C LEU A 329 4.61 -20.03 8.33
N LYS A 330 4.24 -20.91 9.26
CA LYS A 330 5.14 -21.90 9.83
C LYS A 330 5.65 -22.89 8.79
N ASN A 331 4.78 -23.35 7.87
CA ASN A 331 5.19 -24.25 6.79
C ASN A 331 6.12 -23.56 5.79
N ILE A 332 5.82 -22.31 5.39
CA ILE A 332 6.66 -21.52 4.47
C ILE A 332 8.07 -21.34 5.03
N SER A 333 8.21 -21.01 6.30
CA SER A 333 9.51 -20.78 6.95
C SER A 333 10.32 -22.06 7.19
N SER A 334 9.71 -23.22 7.01
CA SER A 334 10.39 -24.52 7.13
C SER A 334 10.96 -25.03 5.79
N LEU A 335 10.63 -24.37 4.67
CA LEU A 335 11.09 -24.68 3.32
C LEU A 335 12.38 -23.94 2.97
#